data_13c703b34f70ba40cd4c166f6c71bb68
#
_entry.id   13c703b34f70ba40cd4c166f6c71bb68
#
_cell.length_a   1.000
_cell.length_b   1.000
_cell.length_c   1.000
_cell.angle_alpha   90.00
_cell.angle_beta   90.00
_cell.angle_gamma   90.00
#
_symmetry.space_group_name_H-M   'P 1'
#
loop_
_entity.id
_entity.type
_entity.pdbx_description
1 polymer ?
#
loop_
_entity_poly.entity_id
_entity_poly.type
_entity_poly.pdbx_seq_one_letter_code
_entity_poly.pdbx_strand_id
1 'polypeptide(L)'
;GWVFVIPLTVHTSYGYIFNRNVSSLAEVESDFDAFLETDGVSEFQQRAVIPFPNFVHRQMYDGAVARIGNAAAFMEPLEATAIVSAQLQIGMVLHIRLNRSVENLERDAPVVNRFLINNMLCYGLFVGWHYSCGSKYDSEFWRRARDYAWPQHRKAADPEAVGCAALRKFDEMIELLNRSVIDKADWDRMCAVPLTSYAQMSQGLGC
;
A
#
# COMPACT_ATOMS: atom_id res chain seq x y z
N GLY A 1 -6.11 -6.06 -15.07
CA GLY A 1 -5.03 -5.30 -14.45
C GLY A 1 -5.21 -3.79 -14.59
N TRP A 2 -4.17 -3.06 -14.29
CA TRP A 2 -4.10 -1.62 -14.52
C TRP A 2 -2.68 -1.22 -14.96
N VAL A 3 -2.59 -0.10 -15.67
CA VAL A 3 -1.33 0.41 -16.22
C VAL A 3 -0.94 1.68 -15.50
N PHE A 4 0.33 1.80 -15.13
CA PHE A 4 0.92 3.08 -14.75
C PHE A 4 1.80 3.62 -15.89
N VAL A 5 1.81 4.93 -16.03
CA VAL A 5 2.63 5.66 -16.99
C VAL A 5 3.43 6.70 -16.24
N ILE A 6 4.76 6.60 -16.28
CA ILE A 6 5.66 7.51 -15.55
C ILE A 6 6.55 8.23 -16.57
N PRO A 7 6.19 9.46 -16.96
CA PRO A 7 7.05 10.28 -17.82
C PRO A 7 8.26 10.77 -17.02
N LEU A 8 9.44 10.44 -17.51
CA LEU A 8 10.73 10.92 -17.01
C LEU A 8 11.38 11.84 -18.02
N THR A 9 12.45 12.52 -17.62
CA THR A 9 13.13 13.51 -18.48
C THR A 9 13.64 12.92 -19.80
N VAL A 10 14.07 11.67 -19.80
CA VAL A 10 14.74 11.03 -20.96
C VAL A 10 13.95 9.86 -21.55
N HIS A 11 12.94 9.36 -20.87
CA HIS A 11 12.08 8.27 -21.32
C HIS A 11 10.78 8.25 -20.54
N THR A 12 9.79 7.51 -21.01
CA THR A 12 8.57 7.19 -20.27
C THR A 12 8.60 5.71 -19.88
N SER A 13 8.34 5.44 -18.61
CA SER A 13 8.19 4.06 -18.11
C SER A 13 6.73 3.67 -18.07
N TYR A 14 6.43 2.51 -18.61
CA TYR A 14 5.11 1.89 -18.58
C TYR A 14 5.16 0.60 -17.78
N GLY A 15 4.15 0.34 -16.97
CA GLY A 15 4.05 -0.92 -16.28
C GLY A 15 2.61 -1.40 -16.13
N TYR A 16 2.39 -2.69 -16.40
CA TYR A 16 1.10 -3.34 -16.27
C TYR A 16 1.09 -4.21 -15.01
N ILE A 17 0.23 -3.88 -14.07
CA ILE A 17 0.01 -4.66 -12.84
C ILE A 17 -1.14 -5.63 -13.06
N PHE A 18 -0.91 -6.91 -12.78
CA PHE A 18 -1.91 -7.94 -12.94
C PHE A 18 -1.79 -9.06 -11.91
N ASN A 19 -2.85 -9.82 -11.76
CA ASN A 19 -2.87 -11.00 -10.90
C ASN A 19 -2.78 -12.26 -11.75
N ARG A 20 -1.70 -13.03 -11.59
CA ARG A 20 -1.43 -14.28 -12.35
C ARG A 20 -2.49 -15.37 -12.14
N ASN A 21 -3.28 -15.29 -11.07
CA ASN A 21 -4.39 -16.20 -10.84
C ASN A 21 -5.68 -15.77 -11.57
N VAL A 22 -5.66 -14.60 -12.22
CA VAL A 22 -6.81 -14.02 -12.93
C VAL A 22 -6.57 -13.97 -14.42
N SER A 23 -5.38 -13.54 -14.84
CA SER A 23 -5.04 -13.37 -16.25
C SER A 23 -3.74 -14.10 -16.56
N SER A 24 -3.70 -14.76 -17.71
CA SER A 24 -2.47 -15.35 -18.25
C SER A 24 -1.51 -14.25 -18.73
N LEU A 25 -0.24 -14.56 -18.78
CA LEU A 25 0.76 -13.61 -19.28
C LEU A 25 0.47 -13.22 -20.75
N ALA A 26 0.07 -14.16 -21.58
CA ALA A 26 -0.23 -13.88 -22.98
C ALA A 26 -1.40 -12.90 -23.18
N GLU A 27 -2.47 -13.03 -22.37
CA GLU A 27 -3.58 -12.07 -22.37
C GLU A 27 -3.12 -10.68 -21.94
N VAL A 28 -2.29 -10.60 -20.89
CA VAL A 28 -1.75 -9.33 -20.39
C VAL A 28 -0.82 -8.66 -21.39
N GLU A 29 0.05 -9.43 -22.03
CA GLU A 29 0.94 -8.90 -23.09
C GLU A 29 0.16 -8.35 -24.27
N SER A 30 -0.87 -9.08 -24.72
CA SER A 30 -1.73 -8.63 -25.81
C SER A 30 -2.50 -7.33 -25.46
N ASP A 31 -3.06 -7.24 -24.25
CA ASP A 31 -3.79 -6.07 -23.77
C ASP A 31 -2.83 -4.88 -23.58
N PHE A 32 -1.62 -5.14 -23.09
CA PHE A 32 -0.60 -4.11 -22.91
C PHE A 32 -0.07 -3.58 -24.25
N ASP A 33 0.13 -4.45 -25.26
CA ASP A 33 0.55 -4.04 -26.58
C ASP A 33 -0.50 -3.14 -27.24
N ALA A 34 -1.79 -3.50 -27.15
CA ALA A 34 -2.89 -2.67 -27.64
C ALA A 34 -2.96 -1.30 -26.92
N PHE A 35 -2.69 -1.28 -25.60
CA PHE A 35 -2.59 -0.02 -24.85
C PHE A 35 -1.43 0.85 -25.35
N LEU A 36 -0.23 0.27 -25.51
CA LEU A 36 0.97 0.99 -25.96
C LEU A 36 0.76 1.56 -27.37
N GLU A 37 0.15 0.79 -28.29
CA GLU A 37 -0.20 1.25 -29.63
C GLU A 37 -1.17 2.45 -29.58
N THR A 38 -2.18 2.39 -28.71
CA THR A 38 -3.14 3.49 -28.51
C THR A 38 -2.48 4.75 -27.95
N ASP A 39 -1.48 4.58 -27.09
CA ASP A 39 -0.70 5.68 -26.51
C ASP A 39 0.43 6.18 -27.45
N GLY A 40 0.54 5.61 -28.67
CA GLY A 40 1.50 6.01 -29.70
C GLY A 40 2.92 5.50 -29.47
N VAL A 41 3.11 4.48 -28.63
CA VAL A 41 4.41 3.86 -28.36
C VAL A 41 4.67 2.78 -29.39
N SER A 42 5.58 3.05 -30.34
CA SER A 42 5.96 2.11 -31.40
C SER A 42 7.25 1.32 -31.10
N GLU A 43 8.10 1.86 -30.21
CA GLU A 43 9.38 1.26 -29.84
C GLU A 43 9.62 1.30 -28.34
N PHE A 44 10.16 0.24 -27.77
CA PHE A 44 10.57 0.17 -26.38
C PHE A 44 11.88 -0.62 -26.22
N GLN A 45 12.70 -0.23 -25.27
CA GLN A 45 14.06 -0.78 -25.12
C GLN A 45 14.06 -2.14 -24.41
N GLN A 46 13.16 -2.33 -23.43
CA GLN A 46 13.15 -3.54 -22.61
C GLN A 46 11.76 -3.83 -22.10
N ARG A 47 11.42 -5.13 -22.09
CA ARG A 47 10.23 -5.67 -21.41
C ARG A 47 10.69 -6.72 -20.40
N ALA A 48 10.16 -6.65 -19.20
CA ALA A 48 10.44 -7.63 -18.16
C ALA A 48 9.17 -7.94 -17.36
N VAL A 49 9.04 -9.20 -16.93
CA VAL A 49 7.97 -9.62 -15.99
C VAL A 49 8.60 -9.79 -14.62
N ILE A 50 8.19 -8.95 -13.69
CA ILE A 50 8.73 -8.91 -12.33
C ILE A 50 7.68 -9.40 -11.36
N PRO A 51 7.77 -10.64 -10.83
CA PRO A 51 6.88 -11.10 -9.78
C PRO A 51 7.24 -10.41 -8.46
N PHE A 52 6.23 -10.00 -7.71
CA PHE A 52 6.43 -9.44 -6.38
C PHE A 52 5.37 -9.95 -5.40
N PRO A 53 5.74 -10.27 -4.15
CA PRO A 53 4.80 -10.48 -3.06
C PRO A 53 4.50 -9.18 -2.35
N ASN A 54 3.28 -9.00 -1.87
CA ASN A 54 3.00 -8.00 -0.84
C ASN A 54 3.40 -8.60 0.51
N PHE A 55 4.22 -7.89 1.27
CA PHE A 55 4.67 -8.37 2.60
C PHE A 55 5.04 -7.23 3.53
N VAL A 56 4.98 -7.52 4.82
CA VAL A 56 5.49 -6.67 5.90
C VAL A 56 6.28 -7.56 6.86
N HIS A 57 7.55 -7.22 7.10
CA HIS A 57 8.36 -7.93 8.09
C HIS A 57 7.84 -7.67 9.52
N ARG A 58 7.78 -8.74 10.33
CA ARG A 58 7.38 -8.65 11.74
C ARG A 58 8.39 -7.88 12.60
N GLN A 59 9.65 -7.87 12.17
CA GLN A 59 10.73 -7.17 12.86
C GLN A 59 11.52 -6.34 11.84
N MET A 60 11.27 -5.04 11.82
CA MET A 60 11.98 -4.07 10.97
C MET A 60 13.18 -3.46 11.70
N TYR A 61 13.18 -3.48 13.04
CA TYR A 61 14.23 -2.92 13.89
C TYR A 61 14.48 -3.83 15.10
N ASP A 62 15.76 -4.09 15.43
CA ASP A 62 16.15 -4.91 16.59
C ASP A 62 16.99 -4.16 17.63
N GLY A 63 17.20 -2.86 17.44
CA GLY A 63 18.07 -2.02 18.27
C GLY A 63 19.42 -1.74 17.62
N ALA A 64 19.96 -2.67 16.87
CA ALA A 64 21.24 -2.53 16.16
C ALA A 64 21.06 -2.34 14.65
N VAL A 65 20.17 -3.11 14.02
CA VAL A 65 19.93 -3.14 12.58
C VAL A 65 18.50 -2.70 12.27
N ALA A 66 18.36 -1.86 11.26
CA ALA A 66 17.07 -1.46 10.70
C ALA A 66 16.92 -1.97 9.26
N ARG A 67 15.81 -2.64 8.96
CA ARG A 67 15.34 -2.90 7.60
C ARG A 67 14.53 -1.71 7.12
N ILE A 68 14.83 -1.22 5.95
CA ILE A 68 14.21 0.00 5.38
C ILE A 68 13.78 -0.26 3.93
N GLY A 69 12.70 0.38 3.50
CA GLY A 69 12.17 0.25 2.15
C GLY A 69 11.79 -1.20 1.83
N ASN A 70 12.16 -1.70 0.66
CA ASN A 70 11.84 -3.06 0.21
C ASN A 70 12.44 -4.17 1.07
N ALA A 71 13.43 -3.86 1.92
CA ALA A 71 13.93 -4.82 2.92
C ALA A 71 13.02 -4.93 4.15
N ALA A 72 12.18 -3.95 4.40
CA ALA A 72 11.24 -3.92 5.52
C ALA A 72 9.85 -4.41 5.13
N ALA A 73 9.34 -3.93 4.00
CA ALA A 73 8.02 -4.24 3.51
C ALA A 73 7.93 -3.92 2.02
N PHE A 74 7.07 -4.62 1.32
CA PHE A 74 6.72 -4.27 -0.05
C PHE A 74 5.21 -4.32 -0.22
N MET A 75 4.68 -3.28 -0.81
CA MET A 75 3.32 -3.23 -1.34
C MET A 75 3.38 -2.83 -2.79
N GLU A 76 2.37 -3.22 -3.53
CA GLU A 76 2.24 -2.86 -4.93
C GLU A 76 2.36 -1.34 -5.14
N PRO A 77 2.78 -0.88 -6.34
CA PRO A 77 3.15 0.51 -6.57
C PRO A 77 1.99 1.50 -6.65
N LEU A 78 0.76 1.06 -6.38
CA LEU A 78 -0.40 1.96 -6.33
C LEU A 78 -0.13 3.08 -5.31
N GLU A 79 -0.32 4.33 -5.71
CA GLU A 79 -0.05 5.55 -4.92
C GLU A 79 1.43 5.79 -4.52
N ALA A 80 2.37 5.04 -5.10
CA ALA A 80 3.82 5.23 -4.89
C ALA A 80 4.24 5.28 -3.40
N THR A 81 3.55 4.54 -2.53
CA THR A 81 3.74 4.57 -1.07
C THR A 81 5.12 4.10 -0.60
N ALA A 82 5.87 3.40 -1.46
CA ALA A 82 7.17 2.84 -1.11
C ALA A 82 8.21 3.89 -0.67
N ILE A 83 8.28 5.04 -1.36
CA ILE A 83 9.24 6.11 -1.04
C ILE A 83 8.86 6.78 0.28
N VAL A 84 7.59 7.12 0.45
CA VAL A 84 7.08 7.77 1.67
C VAL A 84 7.26 6.85 2.88
N SER A 85 6.98 5.55 2.73
CA SER A 85 7.19 4.59 3.81
C SER A 85 8.67 4.46 4.19
N ALA A 86 9.59 4.44 3.21
CA ALA A 86 11.02 4.41 3.48
C ALA A 86 11.50 5.67 4.21
N GLN A 87 11.03 6.86 3.82
CA GLN A 87 11.35 8.12 4.51
C GLN A 87 10.87 8.11 5.96
N LEU A 88 9.64 7.63 6.21
CA LEU A 88 9.09 7.51 7.55
C LEU A 88 9.90 6.51 8.40
N GLN A 89 10.28 5.37 7.84
CA GLN A 89 11.14 4.38 8.50
C GLN A 89 12.50 4.96 8.88
N ILE A 90 13.15 5.68 7.96
CA ILE A 90 14.42 6.37 8.22
C ILE A 90 14.24 7.40 9.34
N GLY A 91 13.23 8.26 9.24
CA GLY A 91 12.95 9.30 10.23
C GLY A 91 12.75 8.72 11.63
N MET A 92 11.97 7.64 11.76
CA MET A 92 11.72 6.98 13.05
C MET A 92 13.00 6.37 13.62
N VAL A 93 13.77 5.64 12.81
CA VAL A 93 15.02 5.01 13.27
C VAL A 93 16.03 6.07 13.70
N LEU A 94 16.20 7.13 12.92
CA LEU A 94 17.09 8.24 13.27
C LEU A 94 16.63 8.94 14.55
N HIS A 95 15.33 9.22 14.69
CA HIS A 95 14.78 9.83 15.90
C HIS A 95 15.13 9.02 17.16
N ILE A 96 14.93 7.70 17.10
CA ILE A 96 15.24 6.81 18.23
C ILE A 96 16.75 6.78 18.49
N ARG A 97 17.57 6.62 17.45
CA ARG A 97 19.04 6.57 17.59
C ARG A 97 19.65 7.85 18.17
N LEU A 98 19.08 9.00 17.84
CA LEU A 98 19.58 10.31 18.31
C LEU A 98 19.06 10.67 19.72
N ASN A 99 17.94 10.13 20.15
CA ASN A 99 17.28 10.56 21.39
C ASN A 99 17.29 9.48 22.50
N ARG A 100 17.89 8.31 22.25
CA ARG A 100 17.95 7.20 23.21
C ARG A 100 19.39 6.76 23.45
N SER A 101 19.70 6.34 24.69
CA SER A 101 20.97 5.67 24.98
C SER A 101 21.02 4.30 24.32
N VAL A 102 22.21 3.81 24.03
CA VAL A 102 22.43 2.52 23.34
C VAL A 102 21.74 1.37 24.09
N GLU A 103 21.79 1.37 25.41
CA GLU A 103 21.20 0.33 26.28
C GLU A 103 19.65 0.29 26.18
N ASN A 104 19.02 1.37 25.72
CA ASN A 104 17.58 1.47 25.59
C ASN A 104 17.08 1.08 24.19
N LEU A 105 17.95 0.98 23.19
CA LEU A 105 17.54 0.75 21.80
C LEU A 105 16.87 -0.62 21.60
N GLU A 106 17.44 -1.67 22.20
CA GLU A 106 16.83 -3.02 22.15
C GLU A 106 15.50 -3.07 22.91
N ARG A 107 15.44 -2.44 24.07
CA ARG A 107 14.22 -2.36 24.89
C ARG A 107 13.09 -1.64 24.14
N ASP A 108 13.42 -0.59 23.41
CA ASP A 108 12.46 0.24 22.69
C ASP A 108 12.06 -0.36 21.31
N ALA A 109 12.81 -1.35 20.81
CA ALA A 109 12.59 -1.98 19.51
C ALA A 109 11.15 -2.52 19.30
N PRO A 110 10.48 -3.15 20.27
CA PRO A 110 9.09 -3.60 20.10
C PRO A 110 8.11 -2.44 19.80
N VAL A 111 8.31 -1.28 20.44
CA VAL A 111 7.47 -0.09 20.23
C VAL A 111 7.72 0.47 18.84
N VAL A 112 8.98 0.56 18.43
CA VAL A 112 9.37 1.01 17.08
C VAL A 112 8.76 0.09 16.01
N ASN A 113 8.89 -1.23 16.16
CA ASN A 113 8.33 -2.19 15.22
C ASN A 113 6.81 -2.06 15.12
N ARG A 114 6.11 -1.92 16.25
CA ARG A 114 4.65 -1.71 16.24
C ARG A 114 4.26 -0.47 15.45
N PHE A 115 4.97 0.64 15.66
CA PHE A 115 4.73 1.87 14.92
C PHE A 115 4.97 1.67 13.41
N LEU A 116 6.11 1.09 13.02
CA LEU A 116 6.46 0.87 11.61
C LEU A 116 5.47 -0.08 10.92
N ILE A 117 5.10 -1.18 11.59
CA ILE A 117 4.12 -2.14 11.06
C ILE A 117 2.75 -1.49 10.90
N ASN A 118 2.28 -0.74 11.89
CA ASN A 118 0.98 -0.06 11.82
C ASN A 118 0.94 0.93 10.66
N ASN A 119 2.00 1.68 10.39
CA ASN A 119 2.06 2.58 9.25
C ASN A 119 1.98 1.81 7.91
N MET A 120 2.71 0.70 7.79
CA MET A 120 2.62 -0.15 6.59
C MET A 120 1.21 -0.72 6.39
N LEU A 121 0.55 -1.12 7.47
CA LEU A 121 -0.85 -1.58 7.41
C LEU A 121 -1.82 -0.46 7.01
N CYS A 122 -1.61 0.77 7.46
CA CYS A 122 -2.40 1.93 7.01
C CYS A 122 -2.25 2.18 5.50
N TYR A 123 -1.04 2.08 4.95
CA TYR A 123 -0.84 2.14 3.50
C TYR A 123 -1.53 0.98 2.78
N GLY A 124 -1.44 -0.24 3.32
CA GLY A 124 -2.15 -1.40 2.78
C GLY A 124 -3.66 -1.23 2.77
N LEU A 125 -4.22 -0.60 3.80
CA LEU A 125 -5.63 -0.25 3.87
C LEU A 125 -6.02 0.77 2.81
N PHE A 126 -5.18 1.78 2.59
CA PHE A 126 -5.41 2.78 1.55
C PHE A 126 -5.38 2.19 0.15
N VAL A 127 -4.43 1.31 -0.15
CA VAL A 127 -4.40 0.54 -1.40
C VAL A 127 -5.67 -0.34 -1.53
N GLY A 128 -6.05 -1.02 -0.45
CA GLY A 128 -7.29 -1.80 -0.40
C GLY A 128 -8.55 -0.97 -0.65
N TRP A 129 -8.56 0.28 -0.18
CA TRP A 129 -9.66 1.22 -0.45
C TRP A 129 -9.81 1.52 -1.93
N HIS A 130 -8.71 1.75 -2.66
CA HIS A 130 -8.73 1.93 -4.12
C HIS A 130 -9.40 0.75 -4.82
N TYR A 131 -9.03 -0.47 -4.44
CA TYR A 131 -9.63 -1.67 -5.02
C TYR A 131 -11.09 -1.87 -4.62
N SER A 132 -11.48 -1.46 -3.41
CA SER A 132 -12.87 -1.54 -2.93
C SER A 132 -13.78 -0.58 -3.67
N CYS A 133 -13.33 0.64 -3.93
CA CYS A 133 -14.01 1.61 -4.77
C CYS A 133 -14.12 1.10 -6.22
N GLY A 134 -13.15 0.29 -6.63
CA GLY A 134 -13.18 -0.39 -7.91
C GLY A 134 -12.81 0.50 -9.09
N SER A 135 -13.25 0.10 -10.24
CA SER A 135 -13.01 0.77 -11.51
C SER A 135 -14.32 0.84 -12.31
N LYS A 136 -14.42 1.80 -13.21
CA LYS A 136 -15.50 1.83 -14.22
C LYS A 136 -15.49 0.61 -15.15
N TYR A 137 -14.39 -0.13 -15.18
CA TYR A 137 -14.24 -1.36 -15.97
C TYR A 137 -14.67 -2.57 -15.15
N ASP A 138 -15.57 -3.40 -15.69
CA ASP A 138 -16.06 -4.61 -15.04
C ASP A 138 -15.31 -5.86 -15.56
N SER A 139 -13.99 -5.88 -15.38
CA SER A 139 -13.18 -7.07 -15.68
C SER A 139 -13.12 -8.04 -14.49
N GLU A 140 -12.76 -9.29 -14.76
CA GLU A 140 -12.56 -10.31 -13.72
C GLU A 140 -11.52 -9.86 -12.67
N PHE A 141 -10.46 -9.15 -13.11
CA PHE A 141 -9.47 -8.56 -12.21
C PHE A 141 -10.14 -7.62 -11.20
N TRP A 142 -10.96 -6.67 -11.67
CA TRP A 142 -11.57 -5.66 -10.81
C TRP A 142 -12.66 -6.26 -9.91
N ARG A 143 -13.43 -7.26 -10.40
CA ARG A 143 -14.39 -7.99 -9.57
C ARG A 143 -13.68 -8.68 -8.41
N ARG A 144 -12.63 -9.45 -8.71
CA ARG A 144 -11.84 -10.13 -7.68
C ARG A 144 -11.11 -9.15 -6.76
N ALA A 145 -10.58 -8.06 -7.29
CA ALA A 145 -9.91 -7.05 -6.47
C ALA A 145 -10.87 -6.46 -5.43
N ARG A 146 -12.09 -6.12 -5.82
CA ARG A 146 -13.14 -5.67 -4.88
C ARG A 146 -13.47 -6.73 -3.83
N ASP A 147 -13.64 -7.96 -4.25
CA ASP A 147 -13.99 -9.07 -3.35
C ASP A 147 -12.87 -9.38 -2.33
N TYR A 148 -11.61 -9.26 -2.76
CA TYR A 148 -10.45 -9.56 -1.92
C TYR A 148 -9.99 -8.39 -1.06
N ALA A 149 -10.15 -7.16 -1.51
CA ALA A 149 -9.59 -6.01 -0.83
C ALA A 149 -10.20 -5.75 0.55
N TRP A 150 -11.47 -6.08 0.75
CA TRP A 150 -12.17 -5.75 1.99
C TRP A 150 -12.67 -6.97 2.80
N PRO A 151 -13.34 -7.98 2.22
CA PRO A 151 -13.95 -9.06 3.00
C PRO A 151 -12.96 -10.03 3.62
N GLN A 152 -11.80 -10.28 3.01
CA GLN A 152 -10.81 -11.23 3.54
C GLN A 152 -10.12 -10.70 4.80
N HIS A 153 -9.91 -9.41 4.89
CA HIS A 153 -9.38 -8.80 6.09
C HIS A 153 -10.36 -8.90 7.26
N ARG A 154 -11.67 -8.90 7.00
CA ARG A 154 -12.70 -9.14 8.01
C ARG A 154 -12.79 -10.59 8.46
N LYS A 155 -12.39 -11.53 7.59
CA LYS A 155 -12.44 -12.98 7.83
C LYS A 155 -11.14 -13.58 8.35
N ALA A 156 -10.07 -12.79 8.44
CA ALA A 156 -8.80 -13.25 9.00
C ALA A 156 -9.04 -13.73 10.44
N ALA A 157 -8.98 -15.04 10.60
CA ALA A 157 -9.48 -15.75 11.76
C ALA A 157 -8.61 -15.60 13.02
N ASP A 158 -7.52 -14.85 12.95
CA ASP A 158 -6.66 -14.60 14.10
C ASP A 158 -6.94 -13.20 14.68
N PRO A 159 -7.73 -13.11 15.77
CA PRO A 159 -8.03 -11.84 16.41
C PRO A 159 -6.80 -11.16 17.02
N GLU A 160 -5.70 -11.86 17.22
CA GLU A 160 -4.47 -11.33 17.77
C GLU A 160 -3.44 -10.92 16.70
N ALA A 161 -3.69 -11.26 15.42
CA ALA A 161 -2.83 -10.79 14.35
C ALA A 161 -2.84 -9.25 14.30
N VAL A 162 -1.65 -8.65 14.27
CA VAL A 162 -1.46 -7.18 14.27
C VAL A 162 -2.27 -6.51 13.16
N GLY A 163 -2.37 -7.15 11.99
CA GLY A 163 -3.20 -6.70 10.87
C GLY A 163 -4.69 -6.65 11.19
N CYS A 164 -5.23 -7.66 11.85
CA CYS A 164 -6.66 -7.70 12.22
C CYS A 164 -7.02 -6.63 13.26
N ALA A 165 -6.11 -6.32 14.18
CA ALA A 165 -6.32 -5.26 15.15
C ALA A 165 -6.35 -3.87 14.47
N ALA A 166 -5.45 -3.62 13.52
CA ALA A 166 -5.42 -2.38 12.75
C ALA A 166 -6.70 -2.22 11.89
N LEU A 167 -7.17 -3.31 11.28
CA LEU A 167 -8.38 -3.31 10.45
C LEU A 167 -9.65 -3.09 11.26
N ARG A 168 -9.78 -3.74 12.42
CA ARG A 168 -10.91 -3.46 13.34
C ARG A 168 -10.91 -2.01 13.77
N LYS A 169 -9.75 -1.47 14.11
CA LYS A 169 -9.62 -0.06 14.47
C LYS A 169 -10.00 0.87 13.32
N PHE A 170 -9.68 0.48 12.09
CA PHE A 170 -10.06 1.24 10.90
C PHE A 170 -11.58 1.20 10.67
N ASP A 171 -12.22 0.02 10.77
CA ASP A 171 -13.68 -0.11 10.69
C ASP A 171 -14.38 0.73 11.77
N GLU A 172 -13.88 0.69 13.00
CA GLU A 172 -14.38 1.53 14.10
C GLU A 172 -14.22 3.02 13.79
N MET A 173 -13.08 3.42 13.22
CA MET A 173 -12.82 4.80 12.84
C MET A 173 -13.73 5.27 11.72
N ILE A 174 -13.97 4.45 10.69
CA ILE A 174 -14.93 4.76 9.62
C ILE A 174 -16.33 4.92 10.19
N GLU A 175 -16.74 4.05 11.11
CA GLU A 175 -18.02 4.17 11.77
C GLU A 175 -18.14 5.47 12.60
N LEU A 176 -17.09 5.84 13.33
CA LEU A 176 -17.05 7.08 14.11
C LEU A 176 -17.04 8.32 13.22
N LEU A 177 -16.38 8.29 12.06
CA LEU A 177 -16.44 9.35 11.06
C LEU A 177 -17.86 9.52 10.50
N ASN A 178 -18.49 8.41 10.11
CA ASN A 178 -19.86 8.42 9.59
C ASN A 178 -20.86 8.95 10.60
N ARG A 179 -20.59 8.79 11.89
CA ARG A 179 -21.37 9.36 12.99
C ARG A 179 -20.97 10.77 13.40
N SER A 180 -19.97 11.37 12.72
CA SER A 180 -19.38 12.67 13.07
C SER A 180 -18.84 12.73 14.52
N VAL A 181 -18.40 11.60 15.07
CA VAL A 181 -17.85 11.50 16.42
C VAL A 181 -16.36 11.79 16.45
N ILE A 182 -15.66 11.51 15.34
CA ILE A 182 -14.24 11.77 15.17
C ILE A 182 -14.05 12.89 14.15
N ASP A 183 -13.20 13.84 14.42
CA ASP A 183 -12.90 14.91 13.48
C ASP A 183 -11.69 14.56 12.59
N LYS A 184 -11.47 15.41 11.59
CA LYS A 184 -10.35 15.25 10.65
C LYS A 184 -8.99 15.26 11.35
N ALA A 185 -8.80 16.10 12.36
CA ALA A 185 -7.52 16.22 13.06
C ALA A 185 -7.21 14.97 13.89
N ASP A 186 -8.23 14.35 14.45
CA ASP A 186 -8.10 13.06 15.16
C ASP A 186 -7.75 11.93 14.19
N TRP A 187 -8.41 11.89 13.02
CA TRP A 187 -8.05 10.93 11.98
C TRP A 187 -6.58 11.09 11.55
N ASP A 188 -6.17 12.28 11.17
CA ASP A 188 -4.84 12.56 10.66
C ASP A 188 -3.73 12.25 11.69
N ARG A 189 -4.04 12.26 12.99
CA ARG A 189 -3.13 11.81 14.06
C ARG A 189 -3.05 10.30 14.20
N MET A 190 -4.09 9.58 13.82
CA MET A 190 -4.20 8.12 14.03
C MET A 190 -3.78 7.31 12.81
N CYS A 191 -3.86 7.87 11.61
CA CYS A 191 -3.59 7.22 10.34
C CYS A 191 -2.40 7.87 9.61
N ALA A 192 -1.57 7.04 8.99
CA ALA A 192 -0.48 7.50 8.14
C ALA A 192 -0.98 8.15 6.83
N VAL A 193 -2.22 7.86 6.44
CA VAL A 193 -2.85 8.43 5.25
C VAL A 193 -3.92 9.43 5.69
N PRO A 194 -3.84 10.71 5.27
CA PRO A 194 -4.80 11.73 5.65
C PRO A 194 -6.22 11.42 5.16
N LEU A 195 -7.23 11.81 5.94
CA LEU A 195 -8.64 11.63 5.56
C LEU A 195 -8.98 12.27 4.21
N THR A 196 -8.34 13.41 3.91
CA THR A 196 -8.51 14.09 2.61
C THR A 196 -8.15 13.20 1.42
N SER A 197 -7.15 12.32 1.56
CA SER A 197 -6.76 11.39 0.51
C SER A 197 -7.86 10.37 0.23
N TYR A 198 -8.50 9.83 1.27
CA TYR A 198 -9.66 8.94 1.11
C TYR A 198 -10.84 9.64 0.45
N ALA A 199 -11.13 10.89 0.87
CA ALA A 199 -12.23 11.67 0.30
C ALA A 199 -11.99 11.99 -1.19
N GLN A 200 -10.79 12.42 -1.57
CA GLN A 200 -10.43 12.69 -2.96
C GLN A 200 -10.51 11.43 -3.81
N MET A 201 -10.04 10.31 -3.29
CA MET A 201 -10.12 9.02 -3.96
C MET A 201 -11.57 8.61 -4.19
N SER A 202 -12.42 8.68 -3.16
CA SER A 202 -13.83 8.33 -3.27
C SER A 202 -14.55 9.18 -4.32
N GLN A 203 -14.28 10.48 -4.38
CA GLN A 203 -14.83 11.37 -5.41
C GLN A 203 -14.34 10.98 -6.82
N GLY A 204 -13.05 10.68 -6.98
CA GLY A 204 -12.45 10.31 -8.26
C GLY A 204 -12.95 8.96 -8.80
N LEU A 205 -13.24 8.01 -7.92
CA LEU A 205 -13.69 6.67 -8.26
C LEU A 205 -15.23 6.51 -8.21
N GLY A 206 -15.94 7.51 -7.71
CA GLY A 206 -17.41 7.48 -7.61
C GLY A 206 -17.94 6.58 -6.50
N CYS A 207 -17.20 6.47 -5.39
CA CYS A 207 -17.62 5.72 -4.20
C CYS A 207 -18.51 6.57 -3.28
#